data_8dceb0c205ccb0b96ff6fb3dd03fd6bc
#
_entry.id   8dceb0c205ccb0b96ff6fb3dd03fd6bc
#
_cell.length_a   1.000
_cell.length_b   1.000
_cell.length_c   1.000
_cell.angle_alpha   90.00
_cell.angle_beta   90.00
_cell.angle_gamma   90.00
#
_symmetry.space_group_name_H-M   'P 1'
#
loop_
_entity.id
_entity.type
_entity.pdbx_description
1 polymer ?
#
loop_
_entity_poly.entity_id
_entity_poly.type
_entity_poly.pdbx_seq_one_letter_code
_entity_poly.pdbx_strand_id
1 'polypeptide(L)'
;LCLQAGTDLALPDYTSKIVNIGIQQGGIQNVSPEAIRKEQMENLLLFSTDDEKILNCYTLISKKEMVDKEYEKYLKQYPELENQDIYVLNNLKKEQKEELDTLIAKPLMIIYSISNEETAKEIKKNILQNTTKAQQRILEQADLLTIIKNMPEETRNNILEESSKMIDEKFGNMTEQVAIQATQQEYAQIGMDLDKIKNDYILFTGMQMLGIALISILQQY
;
A
#
# COMPACT_ATOMS: atom_id res chain seq x y z
N LEU A 1 -3.88 37.21 18.79
CA LEU A 1 -4.62 36.18 19.55
C LEU A 1 -5.08 35.00 18.65
N CYS A 2 -5.78 35.21 17.51
CA CYS A 2 -6.27 34.11 16.68
C CYS A 2 -5.15 33.33 15.96
N LEU A 3 -4.09 34.00 15.50
CA LEU A 3 -2.94 33.37 14.84
C LEU A 3 -2.06 32.57 15.85
N GLN A 4 -1.92 33.06 17.08
CA GLN A 4 -1.17 32.39 18.13
C GLN A 4 -1.87 31.08 18.57
N ALA A 5 -3.20 31.13 18.74
CA ALA A 5 -3.98 29.90 18.99
C ALA A 5 -3.85 28.87 17.86
N GLY A 6 -3.75 29.31 16.59
CA GLY A 6 -3.53 28.45 15.44
C GLY A 6 -2.14 27.77 15.42
N THR A 7 -1.08 28.51 15.80
CA THR A 7 0.28 27.94 15.87
C THR A 7 0.46 26.99 17.05
N ASP A 8 -0.15 27.29 18.21
CA ASP A 8 -0.09 26.44 19.40
C ASP A 8 -0.83 25.09 19.20
N LEU A 9 -1.88 25.08 18.37
CA LEU A 9 -2.60 23.87 17.98
C LEU A 9 -1.88 23.06 16.88
N ALA A 10 -1.09 23.72 16.03
CA ALA A 10 -0.39 23.07 14.93
C ALA A 10 0.82 22.23 15.39
N LEU A 11 1.56 22.66 16.44
CA LEU A 11 2.76 21.97 16.91
C LEU A 11 2.49 20.50 17.35
N PRO A 12 1.44 20.22 18.17
CA PRO A 12 1.07 18.84 18.50
C PRO A 12 0.72 17.99 17.27
N ASP A 13 0.05 18.59 16.27
CA ASP A 13 -0.31 17.88 15.02
C ASP A 13 0.94 17.46 14.24
N TYR A 14 1.93 18.36 14.08
CA TYR A 14 3.20 18.00 13.43
C TYR A 14 3.99 16.96 14.22
N THR A 15 3.99 17.04 15.56
CA THR A 15 4.62 16.02 16.41
C THR A 15 3.95 14.66 16.19
N SER A 16 2.62 14.64 16.16
CA SER A 16 1.84 13.41 15.87
C SER A 16 2.17 12.84 14.49
N LYS A 17 2.27 13.69 13.45
CA LYS A 17 2.67 13.25 12.09
C LYS A 17 4.07 12.65 12.07
N ILE A 18 5.05 13.26 12.75
CA ILE A 18 6.41 12.72 12.84
C ILE A 18 6.40 11.33 13.48
N VAL A 19 5.65 11.14 14.56
CA VAL A 19 5.58 9.85 15.27
C VAL A 19 4.80 8.82 14.44
N ASN A 20 3.57 9.14 14.04
CA ASN A 20 2.68 8.16 13.42
C ASN A 20 3.11 7.84 11.99
N ILE A 21 3.29 8.87 11.15
CA ILE A 21 3.65 8.65 9.75
C ILE A 21 5.16 8.44 9.61
N GLY A 22 5.96 9.35 10.19
CA GLY A 22 7.43 9.27 10.05
C GLY A 22 8.02 8.01 10.67
N ILE A 23 7.71 7.72 11.93
CA ILE A 23 8.34 6.61 12.66
C ILE A 23 7.58 5.30 12.47
N GLN A 24 6.25 5.29 12.73
CA GLN A 24 5.48 4.05 12.72
C GLN A 24 5.19 3.54 11.31
N GLN A 25 4.90 4.44 10.35
CA GLN A 25 4.59 4.10 8.97
C GLN A 25 5.79 4.25 8.01
N GLY A 26 7.00 4.53 8.54
CA GLY A 26 8.20 4.64 7.71
C GLY A 26 8.16 5.79 6.69
N GLY A 27 7.43 6.86 6.97
CA GLY A 27 7.26 8.02 6.09
C GLY A 27 6.20 7.86 5.00
N ILE A 28 5.53 6.71 4.94
CA ILE A 28 4.51 6.41 3.93
C ILE A 28 3.16 6.97 4.39
N GLN A 29 2.61 7.89 3.60
CA GLN A 29 1.40 8.66 3.97
C GLN A 29 0.11 8.06 3.41
N ASN A 30 0.20 7.31 2.31
CA ASN A 30 -0.96 6.83 1.56
C ASN A 30 -0.88 5.32 1.42
N VAL A 31 -2.05 4.71 1.35
CA VAL A 31 -2.18 3.28 1.10
C VAL A 31 -1.78 2.95 -0.33
N SER A 32 -2.17 3.81 -1.30
CA SER A 32 -1.81 3.64 -2.70
C SER A 32 -0.31 3.79 -2.91
N PRO A 33 0.39 2.72 -3.33
CA PRO A 33 1.82 2.76 -3.56
C PRO A 33 2.18 3.68 -4.73
N GLU A 34 3.28 4.44 -4.60
CA GLU A 34 3.85 5.23 -5.71
C GLU A 34 4.35 4.34 -6.85
N ALA A 35 4.76 3.12 -6.51
CA ALA A 35 5.15 2.11 -7.47
C ALA A 35 4.74 0.72 -6.97
N ILE A 36 4.31 -0.15 -7.88
CA ILE A 36 3.90 -1.52 -7.58
C ILE A 36 4.34 -2.44 -8.72
N ARG A 37 4.90 -3.60 -8.38
CA ARG A 37 5.30 -4.60 -9.37
C ARG A 37 4.09 -5.06 -10.16
N LYS A 38 4.29 -5.34 -11.45
CA LYS A 38 3.22 -5.80 -12.33
C LYS A 38 2.50 -7.03 -11.79
N GLU A 39 3.25 -8.02 -11.32
CA GLU A 39 2.68 -9.22 -10.70
C GLU A 39 1.81 -8.88 -9.47
N GLN A 40 2.27 -7.94 -8.63
CA GLN A 40 1.52 -7.55 -7.45
C GLN A 40 0.28 -6.74 -7.79
N MET A 41 0.32 -5.91 -8.83
CA MET A 41 -0.86 -5.25 -9.39
C MET A 41 -1.89 -6.28 -9.87
N GLU A 42 -1.45 -7.28 -10.64
CA GLU A 42 -2.33 -8.37 -11.09
C GLU A 42 -2.96 -9.13 -9.91
N ASN A 43 -2.20 -9.37 -8.84
CA ASN A 43 -2.72 -9.96 -7.61
C ASN A 43 -3.74 -9.05 -6.92
N LEU A 44 -3.47 -7.74 -6.86
CA LEU A 44 -4.37 -6.74 -6.28
C LEU A 44 -5.71 -6.71 -7.01
N LEU A 45 -5.68 -6.71 -8.34
CA LEU A 45 -6.88 -6.68 -9.17
C LEU A 45 -7.77 -7.91 -8.97
N LEU A 46 -7.23 -9.07 -8.59
CA LEU A 46 -8.04 -10.24 -8.24
C LEU A 46 -9.02 -9.97 -7.09
N PHE A 47 -8.70 -9.00 -6.25
CA PHE A 47 -9.42 -8.66 -5.03
C PHE A 47 -10.05 -7.27 -5.10
N SER A 48 -9.99 -6.62 -6.24
CA SER A 48 -10.57 -5.29 -6.43
C SER A 48 -12.04 -5.35 -6.83
N THR A 49 -12.72 -4.23 -6.65
CA THR A 49 -14.11 -4.04 -7.09
C THR A 49 -14.21 -3.17 -8.34
N ASP A 50 -13.10 -2.51 -8.75
CA ASP A 50 -13.06 -1.60 -9.90
C ASP A 50 -11.64 -1.55 -10.50
N ASP A 51 -11.32 -2.56 -11.29
CA ASP A 51 -10.01 -2.74 -11.93
C ASP A 51 -9.65 -1.58 -12.86
N GLU A 52 -10.62 -1.13 -13.65
CA GLU A 52 -10.40 -0.08 -14.63
C GLU A 52 -10.02 1.23 -13.96
N LYS A 53 -10.70 1.58 -12.87
CA LYS A 53 -10.42 2.80 -12.12
C LYS A 53 -9.04 2.77 -11.48
N ILE A 54 -8.65 1.61 -10.92
CA ILE A 54 -7.31 1.43 -10.35
C ILE A 54 -6.25 1.56 -11.44
N LEU A 55 -6.37 0.82 -12.56
CA LEU A 55 -5.39 0.83 -13.63
C LEU A 55 -5.24 2.21 -14.28
N ASN A 56 -6.30 2.99 -14.41
CA ASN A 56 -6.26 4.35 -14.94
C ASN A 56 -5.44 5.32 -14.06
N CYS A 57 -5.23 4.97 -12.78
CA CYS A 57 -4.40 5.75 -11.87
C CYS A 57 -2.89 5.45 -12.01
N TYR A 58 -2.50 4.44 -12.76
CA TYR A 58 -1.11 4.00 -12.90
C TYR A 58 -0.67 3.98 -14.36
N THR A 59 0.63 4.10 -14.56
CA THR A 59 1.29 3.91 -15.86
C THR A 59 2.26 2.75 -15.76
N LEU A 60 2.15 1.78 -16.68
CA LEU A 60 3.09 0.66 -16.76
C LEU A 60 4.42 1.15 -17.34
N ILE A 61 5.50 0.92 -16.61
CA ILE A 61 6.86 1.21 -17.04
C ILE A 61 7.56 -0.10 -17.38
N SER A 62 8.00 -0.20 -18.64
CA SER A 62 8.68 -1.37 -19.18
C SER A 62 9.93 -0.94 -19.96
N LYS A 63 11.01 -1.69 -19.84
CA LYS A 63 12.26 -1.47 -20.58
C LYS A 63 12.04 -1.44 -22.10
N LYS A 64 11.05 -2.17 -22.59
CA LYS A 64 10.77 -2.30 -24.02
C LYS A 64 10.12 -1.06 -24.66
N GLU A 65 9.52 -0.21 -23.83
CA GLU A 65 8.62 0.87 -24.28
C GLU A 65 9.16 2.27 -24.02
N MET A 66 10.30 2.38 -23.33
CA MET A 66 10.86 3.66 -22.91
C MET A 66 12.17 4.04 -23.58
N VAL A 67 12.40 5.35 -23.72
CA VAL A 67 13.68 5.91 -24.15
C VAL A 67 14.71 5.77 -23.02
N ASP A 68 15.95 5.39 -23.34
CA ASP A 68 17.03 5.05 -22.39
C ASP A 68 17.18 6.03 -21.21
N LYS A 69 17.15 7.36 -21.47
CA LYS A 69 17.32 8.37 -20.40
C LYS A 69 16.18 8.41 -19.39
N GLU A 70 14.96 8.19 -19.84
CA GLU A 70 13.78 8.19 -18.97
C GLU A 70 13.71 6.90 -18.16
N TYR A 71 14.02 5.78 -18.82
CA TYR A 71 14.15 4.49 -18.17
C TYR A 71 15.22 4.49 -17.07
N GLU A 72 16.40 5.05 -17.32
CA GLU A 72 17.46 5.17 -16.30
C GLU A 72 17.03 5.96 -15.06
N LYS A 73 16.18 6.98 -15.23
CA LYS A 73 15.63 7.73 -14.09
C LYS A 73 14.74 6.85 -13.22
N TYR A 74 13.84 6.07 -13.85
CA TYR A 74 12.98 5.14 -13.14
C TYR A 74 13.76 3.99 -12.49
N LEU A 75 14.79 3.47 -13.17
CA LEU A 75 15.63 2.41 -12.66
C LEU A 75 16.38 2.81 -11.38
N LYS A 76 16.83 4.08 -11.28
CA LYS A 76 17.45 4.62 -10.06
C LYS A 76 16.47 4.70 -8.89
N GLN A 77 15.21 4.96 -9.17
CA GLN A 77 14.16 5.10 -8.15
C GLN A 77 13.57 3.74 -7.78
N TYR A 78 13.46 2.85 -8.76
CA TYR A 78 12.87 1.51 -8.66
C TYR A 78 13.84 0.47 -9.22
N PRO A 79 14.86 0.04 -8.47
CA PRO A 79 15.91 -0.86 -8.95
C PRO A 79 15.40 -2.17 -9.56
N GLU A 80 14.29 -2.71 -9.03
CA GLU A 80 13.71 -3.96 -9.52
C GLU A 80 13.09 -3.84 -10.92
N LEU A 81 12.97 -2.62 -11.47
CA LEU A 81 12.58 -2.39 -12.87
C LEU A 81 13.54 -3.05 -13.89
N GLU A 82 14.77 -3.38 -13.47
CA GLU A 82 15.70 -4.15 -14.30
C GLU A 82 15.18 -5.56 -14.61
N ASN A 83 14.48 -6.16 -13.65
CA ASN A 83 14.04 -7.55 -13.68
C ASN A 83 12.57 -7.72 -14.08
N GLN A 84 11.73 -6.73 -13.81
CA GLN A 84 10.29 -6.81 -14.06
C GLN A 84 9.66 -5.45 -14.33
N ASP A 85 8.50 -5.46 -15.02
CA ASP A 85 7.71 -4.26 -15.25
C ASP A 85 7.08 -3.75 -13.95
N ILE A 86 6.97 -2.42 -13.82
CA ILE A 86 6.44 -1.75 -12.63
C ILE A 86 5.36 -0.75 -13.04
N TYR A 87 4.23 -0.76 -12.34
CA TYR A 87 3.23 0.29 -12.42
C TYR A 87 3.64 1.46 -11.52
N VAL A 88 3.68 2.66 -12.07
CA VAL A 88 3.99 3.90 -11.35
C VAL A 88 2.74 4.77 -11.27
N LEU A 89 2.45 5.29 -10.08
CA LEU A 89 1.30 6.13 -9.80
C LEU A 89 1.39 7.44 -10.59
N ASN A 90 0.31 7.78 -11.28
CA ASN A 90 0.18 9.04 -12.00
C ASN A 90 0.07 10.22 -11.02
N ASN A 91 0.29 11.43 -11.52
CA ASN A 91 0.09 12.63 -10.72
C ASN A 91 -1.41 12.89 -10.50
N LEU A 92 -1.93 12.41 -9.38
CA LEU A 92 -3.35 12.51 -9.01
C LEU A 92 -3.61 13.72 -8.12
N LYS A 93 -4.82 14.28 -8.22
CA LYS A 93 -5.32 15.25 -7.24
C LYS A 93 -5.59 14.54 -5.92
N LYS A 94 -5.64 15.32 -4.83
CA LYS A 94 -5.85 14.80 -3.48
C LYS A 94 -7.10 13.90 -3.37
N GLU A 95 -8.21 14.37 -3.92
CA GLU A 95 -9.48 13.65 -3.89
C GLU A 95 -9.42 12.31 -4.64
N GLN A 96 -8.73 12.28 -5.78
CA GLN A 96 -8.51 11.05 -6.57
C GLN A 96 -7.62 10.05 -5.82
N LYS A 97 -6.64 10.56 -5.07
CA LYS A 97 -5.74 9.74 -4.28
C LYS A 97 -6.46 9.12 -3.08
N GLU A 98 -7.28 9.90 -2.36
CA GLU A 98 -8.13 9.41 -1.26
C GLU A 98 -9.12 8.34 -1.73
N GLU A 99 -9.70 8.53 -2.93
CA GLU A 99 -10.59 7.55 -3.54
C GLU A 99 -9.84 6.26 -3.91
N LEU A 100 -8.66 6.37 -4.51
CA LEU A 100 -7.80 5.24 -4.83
C LEU A 100 -7.40 4.49 -3.55
N ASP A 101 -6.97 5.20 -2.49
CA ASP A 101 -6.63 4.60 -1.20
C ASP A 101 -7.78 3.75 -0.65
N THR A 102 -9.00 4.23 -0.77
CA THR A 102 -10.21 3.50 -0.34
C THR A 102 -10.42 2.22 -1.17
N LEU A 103 -10.21 2.28 -2.50
CA LEU A 103 -10.39 1.15 -3.39
C LEU A 103 -9.36 0.03 -3.17
N ILE A 104 -8.11 0.39 -2.86
CA ILE A 104 -7.02 -0.58 -2.80
C ILE A 104 -6.67 -1.05 -1.38
N ALA A 105 -7.16 -0.40 -0.32
CA ALA A 105 -6.81 -0.74 1.06
C ALA A 105 -7.12 -2.20 1.40
N LYS A 106 -8.34 -2.65 1.14
CA LYS A 106 -8.75 -4.03 1.41
C LYS A 106 -8.02 -5.04 0.51
N PRO A 107 -7.94 -4.87 -0.83
CA PRO A 107 -7.12 -5.73 -1.68
C PRO A 107 -5.67 -5.87 -1.22
N LEU A 108 -5.00 -4.78 -0.88
CA LEU A 108 -3.62 -4.81 -0.37
C LEU A 108 -3.53 -5.59 0.94
N MET A 109 -4.46 -5.38 1.86
CA MET A 109 -4.53 -6.13 3.12
C MET A 109 -4.70 -7.63 2.89
N ILE A 110 -5.59 -8.03 1.98
CA ILE A 110 -5.82 -9.44 1.66
C ILE A 110 -4.52 -10.07 1.14
N ILE A 111 -3.86 -9.43 0.18
CA ILE A 111 -2.61 -9.93 -0.39
C ILE A 111 -1.52 -10.02 0.69
N TYR A 112 -1.39 -9.00 1.52
CA TYR A 112 -0.43 -8.99 2.63
C TYR A 112 -0.70 -10.14 3.61
N SER A 113 -1.97 -10.38 3.96
CA SER A 113 -2.38 -11.46 4.83
C SER A 113 -2.10 -12.84 4.22
N ILE A 114 -2.33 -13.01 2.92
CA ILE A 114 -2.02 -14.23 2.17
C ILE A 114 -0.50 -14.46 2.08
N SER A 115 0.28 -13.41 2.02
CA SER A 115 1.75 -13.49 1.99
C SER A 115 2.35 -13.84 3.36
N ASN A 116 1.60 -13.67 4.44
CA ASN A 116 1.99 -14.10 5.78
C ASN A 116 1.78 -15.61 5.93
N GLU A 117 2.86 -16.34 6.27
CA GLU A 117 2.86 -17.81 6.29
C GLU A 117 1.83 -18.42 7.28
N GLU A 118 1.65 -17.82 8.45
CA GLU A 118 0.67 -18.29 9.44
C GLU A 118 -0.77 -18.07 8.94
N THR A 119 -1.06 -16.88 8.46
CA THR A 119 -2.40 -16.53 7.94
C THR A 119 -2.73 -17.33 6.69
N ALA A 120 -1.76 -17.51 5.79
CA ALA A 120 -1.92 -18.34 4.60
C ALA A 120 -2.23 -19.81 4.94
N LYS A 121 -1.57 -20.37 5.95
CA LYS A 121 -1.86 -21.73 6.45
C LYS A 121 -3.28 -21.86 7.01
N GLU A 122 -3.74 -20.87 7.77
CA GLU A 122 -5.08 -20.85 8.34
C GLU A 122 -6.15 -20.76 7.24
N ILE A 123 -6.00 -19.83 6.31
CA ILE A 123 -6.91 -19.68 5.15
C ILE A 123 -6.93 -20.96 4.32
N LYS A 124 -5.76 -21.52 4.01
CA LYS A 124 -5.62 -22.77 3.24
C LYS A 124 -6.32 -23.93 3.95
N LYS A 125 -6.17 -24.05 5.27
CA LYS A 125 -6.86 -25.05 6.08
C LYS A 125 -8.38 -24.93 5.97
N ASN A 126 -8.93 -23.72 6.03
CA ASN A 126 -10.36 -23.46 5.90
C ASN A 126 -10.88 -23.83 4.50
N ILE A 127 -10.15 -23.48 3.45
CA ILE A 127 -10.48 -23.89 2.08
C ILE A 127 -10.49 -25.43 1.95
N LEU A 128 -9.48 -26.10 2.51
CA LEU A 128 -9.37 -27.57 2.45
C LEU A 128 -10.51 -28.29 3.17
N GLN A 129 -11.04 -27.75 4.25
CA GLN A 129 -12.15 -28.33 4.98
C GLN A 129 -13.44 -28.41 4.16
N ASN A 130 -13.60 -27.50 3.19
CA ASN A 130 -14.79 -27.40 2.34
C ASN A 130 -14.60 -28.06 0.96
N THR A 131 -13.51 -28.81 0.74
CA THR A 131 -13.17 -29.43 -0.54
C THR A 131 -13.11 -30.97 -0.45
N THR A 132 -13.29 -31.63 -1.60
CA THR A 132 -13.21 -33.08 -1.68
C THR A 132 -11.78 -33.59 -1.52
N LYS A 133 -11.61 -34.84 -1.02
CA LYS A 133 -10.28 -35.46 -0.80
C LYS A 133 -9.37 -35.47 -2.04
N ALA A 134 -9.94 -35.54 -3.24
CA ALA A 134 -9.19 -35.51 -4.49
C ALA A 134 -8.62 -34.11 -4.78
N GLN A 135 -9.40 -33.07 -4.50
CA GLN A 135 -8.98 -31.67 -4.64
C GLN A 135 -7.99 -31.25 -3.56
N GLN A 136 -8.13 -31.78 -2.33
CA GLN A 136 -7.22 -31.49 -1.22
C GLN A 136 -5.76 -31.75 -1.55
N ARG A 137 -5.43 -32.87 -2.21
CA ARG A 137 -4.05 -33.23 -2.60
C ARG A 137 -3.42 -32.23 -3.56
N ILE A 138 -4.22 -31.68 -4.49
CA ILE A 138 -3.75 -30.66 -5.45
C ILE A 138 -3.53 -29.32 -4.72
N LEU A 139 -4.48 -28.96 -3.87
CA LEU A 139 -4.44 -27.71 -3.10
C LEU A 139 -3.35 -27.69 -2.03
N GLU A 140 -2.99 -28.84 -1.45
CA GLU A 140 -1.91 -28.94 -0.47
C GLU A 140 -0.54 -28.55 -1.04
N GLN A 141 -0.29 -28.82 -2.32
CA GLN A 141 0.96 -28.54 -3.00
C GLN A 141 1.01 -27.16 -3.68
N ALA A 142 -0.15 -26.53 -3.91
CA ALA A 142 -0.22 -25.26 -4.60
C ALA A 142 -0.09 -24.09 -3.61
N ASP A 143 0.48 -22.99 -4.09
CA ASP A 143 0.46 -21.71 -3.42
C ASP A 143 -0.97 -21.14 -3.33
N LEU A 144 -1.30 -20.44 -2.24
CA LEU A 144 -2.65 -19.95 -1.97
C LEU A 144 -3.14 -18.95 -3.05
N LEU A 145 -2.28 -18.08 -3.53
CA LEU A 145 -2.61 -17.15 -4.63
C LEU A 145 -2.92 -17.91 -5.92
N THR A 146 -2.15 -18.95 -6.23
CA THR A 146 -2.38 -19.81 -7.38
C THR A 146 -3.72 -20.55 -7.27
N ILE A 147 -4.08 -20.99 -6.07
CA ILE A 147 -5.39 -21.60 -5.79
C ILE A 147 -6.50 -20.59 -6.11
N ILE A 148 -6.41 -19.38 -5.56
CA ILE A 148 -7.41 -18.31 -5.73
C ILE A 148 -7.52 -17.88 -7.19
N LYS A 149 -6.40 -17.73 -7.91
CA LYS A 149 -6.38 -17.40 -9.35
C LYS A 149 -7.16 -18.40 -10.19
N ASN A 150 -7.08 -19.67 -9.86
CA ASN A 150 -7.71 -20.76 -10.63
C ASN A 150 -9.14 -21.11 -10.14
N MET A 151 -9.67 -20.42 -9.12
CA MET A 151 -11.04 -20.61 -8.67
C MET A 151 -12.05 -19.99 -9.66
N PRO A 152 -13.25 -20.57 -9.78
CA PRO A 152 -14.37 -19.90 -10.44
C PRO A 152 -14.64 -18.53 -9.81
N GLU A 153 -15.01 -17.56 -10.63
CA GLU A 153 -15.23 -16.17 -10.21
C GLU A 153 -16.24 -16.05 -9.06
N GLU A 154 -17.34 -16.80 -9.13
CA GLU A 154 -18.35 -16.83 -8.07
C GLU A 154 -17.77 -17.31 -6.72
N THR A 155 -16.96 -18.36 -6.74
CA THR A 155 -16.30 -18.89 -5.53
C THR A 155 -15.30 -17.87 -4.97
N ARG A 156 -14.53 -17.22 -5.86
CA ARG A 156 -13.58 -16.17 -5.50
C ARG A 156 -14.31 -14.99 -4.85
N ASN A 157 -15.41 -14.52 -5.45
CA ASN A 157 -16.20 -13.40 -4.91
C ASN A 157 -16.78 -13.72 -3.53
N ASN A 158 -17.23 -14.94 -3.29
CA ASN A 158 -17.68 -15.36 -1.95
C ASN A 158 -16.55 -15.33 -0.91
N ILE A 159 -15.35 -15.82 -1.28
CA ILE A 159 -14.17 -15.74 -0.41
C ILE A 159 -13.79 -14.29 -0.12
N LEU A 160 -13.89 -13.42 -1.13
CA LEU A 160 -13.64 -11.98 -0.98
C LEU A 160 -14.59 -11.31 0.00
N GLU A 161 -15.88 -11.62 -0.13
CA GLU A 161 -16.89 -11.07 0.77
C GLU A 161 -16.68 -11.54 2.22
N GLU A 162 -16.42 -12.83 2.41
CA GLU A 162 -16.11 -13.39 3.74
C GLU A 162 -14.81 -12.81 4.32
N SER A 163 -13.76 -12.71 3.50
CA SER A 163 -12.48 -12.12 3.91
C SER A 163 -12.63 -10.63 4.24
N SER A 164 -13.43 -9.89 3.47
CA SER A 164 -13.71 -8.48 3.74
C SER A 164 -14.43 -8.28 5.07
N LYS A 165 -15.45 -9.12 5.38
CA LYS A 165 -16.14 -9.09 6.67
C LYS A 165 -15.20 -9.41 7.83
N MET A 166 -14.35 -10.42 7.66
CA MET A 166 -13.38 -10.83 8.67
C MET A 166 -12.34 -9.73 8.94
N ILE A 167 -11.91 -9.00 7.88
CA ILE A 167 -11.02 -7.85 7.96
C ILE A 167 -11.71 -6.72 8.72
N ASP A 168 -12.95 -6.39 8.39
CA ASP A 168 -13.69 -5.33 9.06
C ASP A 168 -13.91 -5.64 10.56
N GLU A 169 -14.19 -6.90 10.90
CA GLU A 169 -14.36 -7.34 12.29
C GLU A 169 -13.03 -7.36 13.07
N LYS A 170 -11.94 -7.83 12.45
CA LYS A 170 -10.65 -8.05 13.13
C LYS A 170 -9.79 -6.80 13.19
N PHE A 171 -9.81 -5.98 12.15
CA PHE A 171 -8.91 -4.83 11.99
C PHE A 171 -9.65 -3.49 12.02
N GLY A 172 -10.91 -3.43 11.62
CA GLY A 172 -11.73 -2.22 11.69
C GLY A 172 -10.99 -0.93 11.31
N ASN A 173 -10.75 -0.06 12.30
CA ASN A 173 -10.04 1.21 12.12
C ASN A 173 -8.53 1.05 11.82
N MET A 174 -7.96 -0.15 11.89
CA MET A 174 -6.55 -0.41 11.60
C MET A 174 -6.31 -0.86 10.15
N THR A 175 -7.36 -0.97 9.33
CA THR A 175 -7.27 -1.44 7.93
C THR A 175 -6.25 -0.61 7.13
N GLU A 176 -6.30 0.71 7.26
CA GLU A 176 -5.37 1.62 6.58
C GLU A 176 -3.92 1.40 7.03
N GLN A 177 -3.68 1.23 8.33
CA GLN A 177 -2.33 1.01 8.86
C GLN A 177 -1.72 -0.30 8.37
N VAL A 178 -2.51 -1.37 8.29
CA VAL A 178 -2.06 -2.66 7.75
C VAL A 178 -1.83 -2.58 6.24
N ALA A 179 -2.68 -1.86 5.51
CA ALA A 179 -2.49 -1.62 4.09
C ALA A 179 -1.22 -0.79 3.81
N ILE A 180 -0.88 0.19 4.65
CA ILE A 180 0.39 0.93 4.58
C ILE A 180 1.59 0.00 4.81
N GLN A 181 1.50 -0.97 5.72
CA GLN A 181 2.55 -1.98 5.89
C GLN A 181 2.73 -2.84 4.64
N ALA A 182 1.65 -3.19 3.96
CA ALA A 182 1.71 -3.88 2.67
C ALA A 182 2.42 -3.02 1.61
N THR A 183 2.13 -1.73 1.54
CA THR A 183 2.80 -0.77 0.66
C THR A 183 4.29 -0.66 1.00
N GLN A 184 4.66 -0.60 2.28
CA GLN A 184 6.04 -0.59 2.73
C GLN A 184 6.79 -1.85 2.30
N GLN A 185 6.17 -3.01 2.42
CA GLN A 185 6.75 -4.28 1.99
C GLN A 185 6.94 -4.30 0.46
N GLU A 186 5.99 -3.77 -0.31
CA GLU A 186 6.13 -3.67 -1.75
C GLU A 186 7.28 -2.76 -2.16
N TYR A 187 7.48 -1.61 -1.48
CA TYR A 187 8.61 -0.73 -1.70
C TYR A 187 9.97 -1.43 -1.44
N ALA A 188 10.04 -2.25 -0.39
CA ALA A 188 11.21 -3.07 -0.13
C ALA A 188 11.49 -4.07 -1.26
N GLN A 189 10.44 -4.70 -1.81
CA GLN A 189 10.54 -5.66 -2.93
C GLN A 189 10.92 -4.98 -4.26
N ILE A 190 10.59 -3.71 -4.43
CA ILE A 190 11.00 -2.89 -5.60
C ILE A 190 12.45 -2.40 -5.44
N GLY A 191 13.02 -2.49 -4.24
CA GLY A 191 14.38 -2.02 -3.93
C GLY A 191 14.44 -0.51 -3.64
N MET A 192 13.31 0.11 -3.25
CA MET A 192 13.29 1.50 -2.82
C MET A 192 13.99 1.68 -1.47
N ASP A 193 14.66 2.82 -1.31
CA ASP A 193 15.35 3.18 -0.06
C ASP A 193 14.34 3.64 1.00
N LEU A 194 13.88 2.70 1.82
CA LEU A 194 12.91 2.95 2.90
C LEU A 194 13.45 3.90 3.97
N ASP A 195 14.74 3.82 4.28
CA ASP A 195 15.36 4.73 5.25
C ASP A 195 15.37 6.15 4.73
N LYS A 196 15.62 6.33 3.45
CA LYS A 196 15.54 7.64 2.79
C LYS A 196 14.11 8.19 2.83
N ILE A 197 13.10 7.39 2.46
CA ILE A 197 11.68 7.81 2.48
C ILE A 197 11.30 8.28 3.89
N LYS A 198 11.64 7.50 4.90
CA LYS A 198 11.41 7.83 6.31
C LYS A 198 12.09 9.12 6.73
N ASN A 199 13.39 9.24 6.44
CA ASN A 199 14.19 10.39 6.86
C ASN A 199 13.76 11.66 6.14
N ASP A 200 13.47 11.59 4.84
CA ASP A 200 12.98 12.72 4.05
C ASP A 200 11.63 13.22 4.60
N TYR A 201 10.71 12.32 4.95
CA TYR A 201 9.44 12.70 5.58
C TYR A 201 9.63 13.39 6.93
N ILE A 202 10.44 12.80 7.82
CA ILE A 202 10.70 13.35 9.16
C ILE A 202 11.37 14.72 9.06
N LEU A 203 12.37 14.85 8.19
CA LEU A 203 13.09 16.11 7.97
C LEU A 203 12.16 17.20 7.45
N PHE A 204 11.36 16.88 6.41
CA PHE A 204 10.42 17.82 5.82
C PHE A 204 9.37 18.29 6.83
N THR A 205 8.76 17.36 7.56
CA THR A 205 7.74 17.66 8.58
C THR A 205 8.34 18.43 9.75
N GLY A 206 9.57 18.09 10.17
CA GLY A 206 10.31 18.81 11.18
C GLY A 206 10.65 20.24 10.77
N MET A 207 11.05 20.47 9.51
CA MET A 207 11.27 21.82 8.99
C MET A 207 9.98 22.66 8.95
N GLN A 208 8.84 22.05 8.59
CA GLN A 208 7.54 22.74 8.65
C GLN A 208 7.19 23.14 10.09
N MET A 209 7.41 22.22 11.04
CA MET A 209 7.19 22.46 12.48
C MET A 209 8.06 23.63 13.00
N LEU A 210 9.35 23.65 12.64
CA LEU A 210 10.27 24.74 12.98
C LEU A 210 9.83 26.09 12.37
N GLY A 211 9.38 26.08 11.12
CA GLY A 211 8.85 27.27 10.46
C GLY A 211 7.65 27.86 11.19
N ILE A 212 6.72 27.04 11.61
CA ILE A 212 5.54 27.46 12.40
C ILE A 212 5.97 28.00 13.77
N ALA A 213 6.90 27.33 14.46
CA ALA A 213 7.42 27.79 15.73
C ALA A 213 8.11 29.17 15.63
N LEU A 214 8.90 29.40 14.57
CA LEU A 214 9.53 30.72 14.31
C LEU A 214 8.50 31.82 14.06
N ILE A 215 7.43 31.53 13.29
CA ILE A 215 6.34 32.48 13.06
C ILE A 215 5.66 32.82 14.39
N SER A 216 5.42 31.84 15.26
CA SER A 216 4.81 32.04 16.59
C SER A 216 5.68 32.99 17.45
N ILE A 217 7.00 32.83 17.46
CA ILE A 217 7.93 33.67 18.21
C ILE A 217 7.93 35.11 17.67
N LEU A 218 7.98 35.29 16.35
CA LEU A 218 7.98 36.62 15.70
C LEU A 218 6.70 37.42 15.95
N GLN A 219 5.61 36.77 16.30
CA GLN A 219 4.34 37.44 16.64
C GLN A 219 4.25 37.88 18.09
N GLN A 220 5.20 37.46 18.96
CA GLN A 220 5.25 37.85 20.36
C GLN A 220 6.04 39.15 20.59
N TYR A 221 6.75 39.64 19.55
CA TYR A 221 7.49 40.89 19.55
C TYR A 221 6.82 41.97 18.68
#